data_8555f97c1bc9de49270917bf997eda87
#
_entry.id   8555f97c1bc9de49270917bf997eda87
#
_cell.length_a   1.000
_cell.length_b   1.000
_cell.length_c   1.000
_cell.angle_alpha   90.00
_cell.angle_beta   90.00
_cell.angle_gamma   90.00
#
_symmetry.space_group_name_H-M   'P 1'
#
loop_
_entity.id
_entity.type
_entity.pdbx_description
1 polymer ?
#
loop_
_entity_poly.entity_id
_entity_poly.type
_entity_poly.pdbx_seq_one_letter_code
_entity_poly.pdbx_strand_id
1 'polypeptide(L)'
;MKKTLKKFAAVGLTLTSVVGLVACGSKNNTTDNKKETVDWASVEKPGKFTVMVDGTVVKETNGAAAFYKYYKELTGLDIEWIRPDHSSYADSVKNTFASGDLPDVVLLNSDYLANFASNGYLWDMTDAWEQSATKNSGRLTDMADTVMSGNVLAGPDGTKALYGFSPTRGNGCCTYVKASALKAAGLDPDKVANETMTYDQYYDMLKKIQAASSNKNYVISTSGFVAGGNKPEAPYTNYLPEFYQDAQFTFYLKDGKYVDGFSEEAMKKAMDRLKTAIDDKILDPATQNASTKEARNKFTNKDANLASSVFTYWAGTWANTLKTQLASK
;
A
#
# COMPACT_ATOMS: atom_id res chain seq x y z
N MET A 1 -52.91 -31.67 10.33
CA MET A 1 -53.91 -30.59 10.20
C MET A 1 -53.26 -29.40 9.50
N LYS A 2 -53.86 -29.07 8.38
CA LYS A 2 -53.83 -27.87 7.52
C LYS A 2 -52.53 -26.99 7.45
N LYS A 3 -51.88 -27.14 6.32
CA LYS A 3 -50.91 -26.21 5.69
C LYS A 3 -51.62 -24.89 5.33
N THR A 4 -50.96 -23.78 5.58
CA THR A 4 -51.31 -22.50 4.95
C THR A 4 -50.07 -21.91 4.29
N LEU A 5 -50.01 -22.03 2.98
CA LEU A 5 -49.10 -21.33 2.10
C LEU A 5 -49.48 -19.84 2.07
N LYS A 6 -48.61 -18.93 2.42
CA LYS A 6 -48.77 -17.51 2.08
C LYS A 6 -47.96 -17.21 0.81
N LYS A 7 -48.69 -16.87 -0.24
CA LYS A 7 -48.17 -16.38 -1.52
C LYS A 7 -47.63 -14.98 -1.32
N PHE A 8 -46.36 -14.76 -1.66
CA PHE A 8 -45.82 -13.40 -1.85
C PHE A 8 -46.06 -12.99 -3.29
N ALA A 9 -46.82 -11.92 -3.46
CA ALA A 9 -47.05 -11.28 -4.74
C ALA A 9 -45.80 -10.45 -5.11
N ALA A 10 -45.26 -10.76 -6.28
CA ALA A 10 -44.24 -9.92 -6.92
C ALA A 10 -44.90 -8.65 -7.46
N VAL A 11 -44.52 -7.50 -6.94
CA VAL A 11 -44.89 -6.21 -7.53
C VAL A 11 -43.78 -5.86 -8.55
N GLY A 12 -44.15 -6.06 -9.82
CA GLY A 12 -43.33 -5.60 -10.94
C GLY A 12 -43.38 -4.08 -11.06
N LEU A 13 -42.23 -3.44 -10.92
CA LEU A 13 -42.07 -2.02 -11.28
C LEU A 13 -41.74 -1.98 -12.78
N THR A 14 -42.73 -1.66 -13.60
CA THR A 14 -42.54 -1.32 -15.02
C THR A 14 -41.97 0.09 -15.15
N LEU A 15 -40.70 0.19 -15.49
CA LEU A 15 -40.13 1.44 -16.01
C LEU A 15 -40.66 1.61 -17.46
N THR A 16 -41.50 2.57 -17.66
CA THR A 16 -41.89 3.07 -18.98
C THR A 16 -40.75 3.90 -19.57
N SER A 17 -39.93 3.30 -20.42
CA SER A 17 -39.05 3.99 -21.32
C SER A 17 -39.86 4.59 -22.47
N VAL A 18 -39.89 5.91 -22.55
CA VAL A 18 -40.43 6.64 -23.70
C VAL A 18 -39.42 6.52 -24.83
N VAL A 19 -39.66 5.56 -25.74
CA VAL A 19 -38.97 5.46 -27.02
C VAL A 19 -39.70 6.35 -28.02
N GLY A 20 -39.09 7.48 -28.33
CA GLY A 20 -39.50 8.29 -29.48
C GLY A 20 -39.07 7.61 -30.78
N LEU A 21 -40.02 6.97 -31.45
CA LEU A 21 -39.85 6.49 -32.83
C LEU A 21 -39.88 7.67 -33.78
N VAL A 22 -38.73 7.99 -34.39
CA VAL A 22 -38.73 8.73 -35.68
C VAL A 22 -38.27 7.73 -36.74
N ALA A 23 -39.17 7.42 -37.64
CA ALA A 23 -38.94 6.53 -38.76
C ALA A 23 -38.40 7.25 -39.99
N CYS A 24 -37.57 6.55 -40.75
CA CYS A 24 -37.27 6.62 -42.17
C CYS A 24 -36.43 7.77 -42.74
N GLY A 25 -35.30 7.37 -43.22
CA GLY A 25 -34.50 8.11 -44.22
C GLY A 25 -33.16 7.48 -44.46
N SER A 26 -33.11 6.51 -45.37
CA SER A 26 -31.88 5.87 -45.85
C SER A 26 -30.90 6.91 -46.41
N LYS A 27 -29.76 7.09 -45.75
CA LYS A 27 -28.50 7.55 -46.38
C LYS A 27 -27.36 7.11 -45.48
N ASN A 28 -26.38 6.42 -46.10
CA ASN A 28 -25.08 6.10 -45.50
C ASN A 28 -24.48 7.35 -44.87
N ASN A 29 -24.49 7.44 -43.56
CA ASN A 29 -23.61 8.31 -42.80
C ASN A 29 -22.84 7.42 -41.83
N THR A 30 -21.58 7.30 -42.08
CA THR A 30 -20.58 6.99 -41.07
C THR A 30 -20.78 7.98 -39.93
N THR A 31 -21.49 7.57 -38.91
CA THR A 31 -21.58 8.32 -37.64
C THR A 31 -20.22 8.18 -36.96
N ASP A 32 -19.37 9.20 -37.15
CA ASP A 32 -18.33 9.51 -36.19
C ASP A 32 -19.03 9.63 -34.82
N ASN A 33 -18.93 8.61 -33.99
CA ASN A 33 -19.27 8.70 -32.58
C ASN A 33 -18.22 9.61 -31.93
N LYS A 34 -18.34 10.92 -32.15
CA LYS A 34 -17.66 11.90 -31.29
C LYS A 34 -18.24 11.71 -29.91
N LYS A 35 -17.48 11.08 -29.05
CA LYS A 35 -17.74 11.06 -27.60
C LYS A 35 -17.89 12.52 -27.19
N GLU A 36 -19.08 12.91 -26.71
CA GLU A 36 -19.34 14.26 -26.25
C GLU A 36 -18.34 14.57 -25.14
N THR A 37 -17.48 15.55 -25.35
CA THR A 37 -16.47 15.93 -24.34
C THR A 37 -17.17 16.73 -23.25
N VAL A 38 -17.20 16.16 -22.05
CA VAL A 38 -17.71 16.85 -20.86
C VAL A 38 -16.72 17.94 -20.47
N ASP A 39 -17.19 19.17 -20.28
CA ASP A 39 -16.40 20.22 -19.63
C ASP A 39 -16.43 20.02 -18.11
N TRP A 40 -15.44 19.31 -17.61
CA TRP A 40 -15.34 18.99 -16.18
C TRP A 40 -15.16 20.21 -15.29
N ALA A 41 -14.67 21.33 -15.82
CA ALA A 41 -14.54 22.58 -15.07
C ALA A 41 -15.91 23.23 -14.76
N SER A 42 -16.92 22.92 -15.56
CA SER A 42 -18.28 23.41 -15.38
C SER A 42 -19.16 22.50 -14.50
N VAL A 43 -18.70 21.31 -14.17
CA VAL A 43 -19.47 20.39 -13.33
C VAL A 43 -19.57 20.93 -11.90
N GLU A 44 -20.78 20.93 -11.37
CA GLU A 44 -21.03 21.38 -9.99
C GLU A 44 -20.28 20.51 -8.98
N LYS A 45 -19.59 21.16 -8.08
CA LYS A 45 -18.86 20.45 -7.01
C LYS A 45 -19.83 19.89 -5.98
N PRO A 46 -19.68 18.63 -5.57
CA PRO A 46 -20.51 18.06 -4.51
C PRO A 46 -20.24 18.81 -3.19
N GLY A 47 -21.27 19.06 -2.39
CA GLY A 47 -21.10 19.63 -1.04
C GLY A 47 -20.52 18.64 -0.04
N LYS A 48 -20.73 17.34 -0.30
CA LYS A 48 -20.28 16.23 0.55
C LYS A 48 -19.92 15.02 -0.33
N PHE A 49 -18.94 14.23 0.11
CA PHE A 49 -18.64 12.93 -0.48
C PHE A 49 -18.12 11.95 0.58
N THR A 50 -18.22 10.67 0.26
CA THR A 50 -17.82 9.55 1.13
C THR A 50 -16.46 9.01 0.72
N VAL A 51 -15.59 8.78 1.72
CA VAL A 51 -14.24 8.24 1.51
C VAL A 51 -14.01 7.03 2.39
N MET A 52 -13.79 5.87 1.78
CA MET A 52 -13.46 4.64 2.50
C MET A 52 -11.95 4.40 2.51
N VAL A 53 -11.36 4.40 3.69
CA VAL A 53 -9.92 4.18 3.91
C VAL A 53 -9.68 3.23 5.07
N ASP A 54 -8.51 2.59 5.05
CA ASP A 54 -8.04 1.81 6.19
C ASP A 54 -8.00 2.67 7.47
N GLY A 55 -8.55 2.16 8.56
CA GLY A 55 -8.66 2.88 9.84
C GLY A 55 -7.33 3.32 10.45
N THR A 56 -6.18 2.87 9.90
CA THR A 56 -4.85 3.35 10.30
C THR A 56 -4.45 4.64 9.59
N VAL A 57 -5.07 4.99 8.46
CA VAL A 57 -4.68 6.14 7.63
C VAL A 57 -4.98 7.46 8.34
N VAL A 58 -6.17 7.58 8.92
CA VAL A 58 -6.62 8.79 9.63
C VAL A 58 -7.16 8.37 11.00
N LYS A 59 -6.45 8.74 12.08
CA LYS A 59 -6.84 8.42 13.47
C LYS A 59 -6.92 9.67 14.31
N GLU A 60 -7.78 9.65 15.34
CA GLU A 60 -7.88 10.74 16.30
C GLU A 60 -6.55 11.04 16.99
N THR A 61 -5.76 9.99 17.25
CA THR A 61 -4.44 10.10 17.90
C THR A 61 -3.36 10.70 17.01
N ASN A 62 -3.60 10.84 15.70
CA ASN A 62 -2.63 11.41 14.75
C ASN A 62 -3.11 12.72 14.09
N GLY A 63 -4.02 13.42 14.73
CA GLY A 63 -4.46 14.75 14.30
C GLY A 63 -5.62 14.75 13.29
N ALA A 64 -6.45 13.70 13.26
CA ALA A 64 -7.61 13.60 12.36
C ALA A 64 -8.53 14.82 12.43
N ALA A 65 -8.89 15.28 13.61
CA ALA A 65 -9.79 16.43 13.79
C ALA A 65 -9.20 17.72 13.17
N ALA A 66 -7.90 17.97 13.36
CA ALA A 66 -7.22 19.11 12.76
C ALA A 66 -7.16 19.00 11.24
N PHE A 67 -6.91 17.80 10.72
CA PHE A 67 -6.90 17.50 9.28
C PHE A 67 -8.29 17.75 8.67
N TYR A 68 -9.38 17.27 9.27
CA TYR A 68 -10.73 17.46 8.75
C TYR A 68 -11.13 18.95 8.71
N LYS A 69 -10.82 19.68 9.80
CA LYS A 69 -11.06 21.12 9.88
C LYS A 69 -10.32 21.86 8.76
N TYR A 70 -9.01 21.63 8.65
CA TYR A 70 -8.18 22.26 7.63
C TYR A 70 -8.66 21.93 6.21
N TYR A 71 -9.00 20.67 5.94
CA TYR A 71 -9.49 20.24 4.65
C TYR A 71 -10.80 20.93 4.27
N LYS A 72 -11.75 21.00 5.21
CA LYS A 72 -13.03 21.71 5.00
C LYS A 72 -12.82 23.21 4.76
N GLU A 73 -11.96 23.85 5.52
CA GLU A 73 -11.62 25.27 5.35
C GLU A 73 -10.97 25.53 3.98
N LEU A 74 -10.11 24.62 3.52
CA LEU A 74 -9.40 24.77 2.25
C LEU A 74 -10.29 24.50 1.02
N THR A 75 -11.17 23.52 1.09
CA THR A 75 -11.90 22.99 -0.07
C THR A 75 -13.39 23.36 -0.09
N GLY A 76 -13.97 23.69 1.07
CA GLY A 76 -15.41 23.82 1.26
C GLY A 76 -16.17 22.50 1.28
N LEU A 77 -15.49 21.36 1.15
CA LEU A 77 -16.10 20.04 1.03
C LEU A 77 -16.24 19.34 2.39
N ASP A 78 -17.36 18.68 2.60
CA ASP A 78 -17.55 17.76 3.71
C ASP A 78 -17.18 16.33 3.28
N ILE A 79 -16.32 15.67 4.08
CA ILE A 79 -15.97 14.27 3.87
C ILE A 79 -16.59 13.42 4.97
N GLU A 80 -17.37 12.44 4.56
CA GLU A 80 -17.78 11.35 5.43
C GLU A 80 -16.78 10.20 5.32
N TRP A 81 -16.11 9.90 6.43
CA TRP A 81 -15.07 8.88 6.48
C TRP A 81 -15.62 7.53 6.90
N ILE A 82 -15.46 6.53 6.05
CA ILE A 82 -15.72 5.11 6.34
C ILE A 82 -14.35 4.48 6.65
N ARG A 83 -14.13 4.08 7.91
CA ARG A 83 -12.80 3.64 8.41
C ARG A 83 -12.86 2.28 9.09
N PRO A 84 -13.01 1.19 8.34
CA PRO A 84 -12.92 -0.15 8.91
C PRO A 84 -11.57 -0.40 9.57
N ASP A 85 -11.53 -1.29 10.54
CA ASP A 85 -10.29 -1.71 11.17
C ASP A 85 -9.32 -2.30 10.15
N HIS A 86 -8.03 -2.04 10.33
CA HIS A 86 -6.96 -2.52 9.43
C HIS A 86 -7.04 -4.04 9.18
N SER A 87 -7.25 -4.83 10.23
CA SER A 87 -7.32 -6.28 10.14
C SER A 87 -8.51 -6.83 9.33
N SER A 88 -9.56 -6.02 9.15
CA SER A 88 -10.78 -6.38 8.41
C SER A 88 -11.02 -5.52 7.18
N TYR A 89 -10.09 -4.63 6.85
CA TYR A 89 -10.29 -3.66 5.77
C TYR A 89 -10.56 -4.33 4.42
N ALA A 90 -9.78 -5.34 4.06
CA ALA A 90 -9.94 -6.06 2.80
C ALA A 90 -11.32 -6.75 2.69
N ASP A 91 -11.80 -7.35 3.77
CA ASP A 91 -13.13 -7.98 3.79
C ASP A 91 -14.24 -6.93 3.77
N SER A 92 -14.04 -5.79 4.43
CA SER A 92 -14.98 -4.67 4.38
C SER A 92 -15.11 -4.10 2.97
N VAL A 93 -14.00 -3.94 2.24
CA VAL A 93 -14.02 -3.53 0.82
C VAL A 93 -14.83 -4.52 -0.03
N LYS A 94 -14.56 -5.82 0.10
CA LYS A 94 -15.33 -6.85 -0.64
C LYS A 94 -16.83 -6.77 -0.37
N ASN A 95 -17.20 -6.64 0.91
CA ASN A 95 -18.60 -6.59 1.32
C ASN A 95 -19.29 -5.32 0.80
N THR A 96 -18.60 -4.17 0.82
CA THR A 96 -19.09 -2.91 0.28
C THR A 96 -19.36 -3.02 -1.22
N PHE A 97 -18.43 -3.57 -1.99
CA PHE A 97 -18.64 -3.76 -3.42
C PHE A 97 -19.73 -4.82 -3.74
N ALA A 98 -19.83 -5.87 -2.93
CA ALA A 98 -20.87 -6.88 -3.08
C ALA A 98 -22.28 -6.35 -2.73
N SER A 99 -22.41 -5.39 -1.82
CA SER A 99 -23.69 -4.77 -1.47
C SER A 99 -24.18 -3.76 -2.51
N GLY A 100 -23.29 -3.21 -3.32
CA GLY A 100 -23.59 -2.15 -4.27
C GLY A 100 -23.77 -0.76 -3.66
N ASP A 101 -23.59 -0.60 -2.35
CA ASP A 101 -23.59 0.69 -1.65
C ASP A 101 -22.16 1.23 -1.62
N LEU A 102 -21.75 1.81 -2.75
CA LEU A 102 -20.35 2.19 -2.97
C LEU A 102 -20.05 3.59 -2.44
N PRO A 103 -18.90 3.78 -1.77
CA PRO A 103 -18.40 5.12 -1.46
C PRO A 103 -17.95 5.83 -2.73
N ASP A 104 -17.90 7.17 -2.70
CA ASP A 104 -17.43 7.98 -3.83
C ASP A 104 -15.94 7.76 -4.08
N VAL A 105 -15.15 7.54 -3.03
CA VAL A 105 -13.71 7.27 -3.08
C VAL A 105 -13.36 6.10 -2.17
N VAL A 106 -12.54 5.19 -2.66
CA VAL A 106 -12.10 4.03 -1.89
C VAL A 106 -10.61 3.76 -2.06
N LEU A 107 -9.92 3.44 -0.96
CA LEU A 107 -8.52 3.00 -1.00
C LEU A 107 -8.47 1.51 -1.36
N LEU A 108 -7.89 1.19 -2.50
CA LEU A 108 -7.76 -0.17 -3.01
C LEU A 108 -6.31 -0.62 -3.07
N ASN A 109 -6.08 -1.93 -2.95
CA ASN A 109 -4.85 -2.55 -3.41
C ASN A 109 -4.91 -2.81 -4.93
N SER A 110 -3.79 -3.18 -5.52
CA SER A 110 -3.69 -3.41 -6.97
C SER A 110 -4.63 -4.49 -7.49
N ASP A 111 -4.83 -5.57 -6.71
CA ASP A 111 -5.68 -6.69 -7.11
C ASP A 111 -7.15 -6.28 -7.17
N TYR A 112 -7.62 -5.55 -6.15
CA TYR A 112 -8.99 -5.02 -6.14
C TYR A 112 -9.18 -3.94 -7.20
N LEU A 113 -8.20 -3.06 -7.40
CA LEU A 113 -8.27 -2.05 -8.44
C LEU A 113 -8.47 -2.70 -9.82
N ALA A 114 -7.66 -3.70 -10.16
CA ALA A 114 -7.76 -4.42 -11.44
C ALA A 114 -9.08 -5.20 -11.58
N ASN A 115 -9.49 -5.90 -10.52
CA ASN A 115 -10.73 -6.67 -10.52
C ASN A 115 -11.96 -5.77 -10.67
N PHE A 116 -12.03 -4.69 -9.90
CA PHE A 116 -13.19 -3.80 -9.93
C PHE A 116 -13.25 -2.95 -11.20
N ALA A 117 -12.11 -2.57 -11.79
CA ALA A 117 -12.06 -1.93 -13.09
C ALA A 117 -12.63 -2.84 -14.18
N SER A 118 -12.16 -4.08 -14.27
CA SER A 118 -12.60 -5.04 -15.28
C SER A 118 -14.08 -5.45 -15.16
N ASN A 119 -14.66 -5.34 -13.96
CA ASN A 119 -16.08 -5.61 -13.71
C ASN A 119 -16.98 -4.36 -13.78
N GLY A 120 -16.43 -3.18 -14.10
CA GLY A 120 -17.21 -1.95 -14.29
C GLY A 120 -17.71 -1.30 -13.00
N TYR A 121 -17.10 -1.60 -11.86
CA TYR A 121 -17.42 -0.94 -10.58
C TYR A 121 -16.73 0.40 -10.41
N LEU A 122 -15.69 0.69 -11.19
CA LEU A 122 -14.92 1.91 -11.09
C LEU A 122 -15.20 2.83 -12.27
N TRP A 123 -15.14 4.11 -11.99
CA TRP A 123 -15.32 5.14 -12.99
C TRP A 123 -14.06 5.31 -13.84
N ASP A 124 -14.23 5.38 -15.18
CA ASP A 124 -13.19 5.82 -16.13
C ASP A 124 -12.96 7.31 -15.94
N MET A 125 -11.83 7.67 -15.33
CA MET A 125 -11.44 9.04 -15.03
C MET A 125 -10.58 9.68 -16.12
N THR A 126 -10.34 9.01 -17.25
CA THR A 126 -9.37 9.45 -18.26
C THR A 126 -9.64 10.87 -18.74
N ASP A 127 -10.86 11.16 -19.19
CA ASP A 127 -11.21 12.48 -19.73
C ASP A 127 -11.15 13.57 -18.65
N ALA A 128 -11.63 13.27 -17.44
CA ALA A 128 -11.59 14.20 -16.31
C ALA A 128 -10.14 14.48 -15.86
N TRP A 129 -9.28 13.47 -15.89
CA TRP A 129 -7.86 13.62 -15.58
C TRP A 129 -7.16 14.52 -16.59
N GLU A 130 -7.38 14.28 -17.89
CA GLU A 130 -6.79 15.09 -18.96
C GLU A 130 -7.11 16.59 -18.85
N GLN A 131 -8.31 16.92 -18.37
CA GLN A 131 -8.76 18.30 -18.19
C GLN A 131 -8.43 18.85 -16.78
N SER A 132 -7.92 18.03 -15.86
CA SER A 132 -7.76 18.45 -14.48
C SER A 132 -6.61 19.44 -14.28
N ALA A 133 -6.84 20.45 -13.42
CA ALA A 133 -5.78 21.33 -12.98
C ALA A 133 -4.66 20.58 -12.23
N THR A 134 -4.96 19.43 -11.62
CA THR A 134 -4.00 18.61 -10.91
C THR A 134 -2.95 18.01 -11.85
N LYS A 135 -3.37 17.52 -13.02
CA LYS A 135 -2.45 17.03 -14.06
C LYS A 135 -1.46 18.12 -14.46
N ASN A 136 -1.93 19.33 -14.62
CA ASN A 136 -1.16 20.47 -15.12
C ASN A 136 -0.39 21.21 -14.00
N SER A 137 -0.64 20.89 -12.73
CA SER A 137 -0.03 21.59 -11.58
C SER A 137 1.39 21.16 -11.24
N GLY A 138 1.89 20.08 -11.86
CA GLY A 138 3.16 19.45 -11.49
C GLY A 138 3.14 18.68 -10.16
N ARG A 139 2.05 18.71 -9.40
CA ARG A 139 1.99 18.08 -8.06
C ARG A 139 2.08 16.56 -8.05
N LEU A 140 1.78 15.91 -9.17
CA LEU A 140 1.88 14.47 -9.35
C LEU A 140 3.00 14.07 -10.31
N THR A 141 3.78 15.02 -10.82
CA THR A 141 4.91 14.75 -11.74
C THR A 141 6.11 14.09 -11.05
N ASP A 142 6.17 14.15 -9.71
CA ASP A 142 7.20 13.43 -8.95
C ASP A 142 6.91 11.92 -8.84
N MET A 143 5.72 11.49 -9.26
CA MET A 143 5.43 10.07 -9.40
C MET A 143 6.01 9.56 -10.71
N ALA A 144 6.84 8.52 -10.63
CA ALA A 144 7.34 7.87 -11.83
C ALA A 144 6.17 7.45 -12.75
N ASP A 145 6.34 7.61 -14.06
CA ASP A 145 5.34 7.21 -15.07
C ASP A 145 4.83 5.78 -14.85
N THR A 146 5.68 4.90 -14.33
CA THR A 146 5.34 3.53 -13.98
C THR A 146 4.28 3.42 -12.88
N VAL A 147 4.22 4.38 -11.95
CA VAL A 147 3.21 4.40 -10.88
C VAL A 147 1.85 4.82 -11.43
N MET A 148 1.82 5.83 -12.30
CA MET A 148 0.58 6.25 -12.95
C MET A 148 0.08 5.22 -13.95
N SER A 149 0.97 4.62 -14.74
CA SER A 149 0.61 3.57 -15.71
C SER A 149 0.01 2.32 -15.05
N GLY A 150 0.39 2.02 -13.80
CA GLY A 150 -0.21 0.96 -12.99
C GLY A 150 -1.69 1.16 -12.67
N ASN A 151 -2.23 2.38 -12.84
CA ASN A 151 -3.65 2.68 -12.66
C ASN A 151 -4.43 2.73 -14.00
N VAL A 152 -3.75 2.52 -15.13
CA VAL A 152 -4.36 2.41 -16.46
C VAL A 152 -4.62 0.93 -16.75
N LEU A 153 -5.87 0.52 -16.62
CA LEU A 153 -6.28 -0.88 -16.63
C LEU A 153 -7.38 -1.12 -17.67
N ALA A 154 -7.58 -2.38 -18.04
CA ALA A 154 -8.67 -2.76 -18.91
C ALA A 154 -10.01 -2.67 -18.17
N GLY A 155 -10.96 -1.96 -18.76
CA GLY A 155 -12.36 -1.93 -18.34
C GLY A 155 -13.16 -3.16 -18.78
N PRO A 156 -14.49 -3.16 -18.62
CA PRO A 156 -15.33 -4.30 -18.94
C PRO A 156 -15.30 -4.71 -20.43
N ASP A 157 -15.06 -3.76 -21.31
CA ASP A 157 -14.95 -3.96 -22.75
C ASP A 157 -13.52 -4.24 -23.23
N GLY A 158 -12.54 -4.30 -22.30
CA GLY A 158 -11.13 -4.46 -22.58
C GLY A 158 -10.40 -3.16 -22.93
N THR A 159 -11.10 -2.03 -23.06
CA THR A 159 -10.49 -0.73 -23.32
C THR A 159 -9.69 -0.26 -22.11
N LYS A 160 -8.48 0.21 -22.32
CA LYS A 160 -7.64 0.74 -21.24
C LYS A 160 -8.06 2.17 -20.87
N ALA A 161 -8.24 2.41 -19.58
CA ALA A 161 -8.61 3.69 -19.01
C ALA A 161 -7.98 3.91 -17.64
N LEU A 162 -7.97 5.15 -17.15
CA LEU A 162 -7.48 5.50 -15.82
C LEU A 162 -8.57 5.25 -14.78
N TYR A 163 -8.33 4.35 -13.83
CA TYR A 163 -9.29 3.97 -12.79
C TYR A 163 -8.86 4.33 -11.36
N GLY A 164 -7.72 4.94 -11.18
CA GLY A 164 -7.24 5.30 -9.84
C GLY A 164 -6.07 6.24 -9.83
N PHE A 165 -5.75 6.71 -8.64
CA PHE A 165 -4.53 7.45 -8.35
C PHE A 165 -3.77 6.77 -7.24
N SER A 166 -2.49 6.54 -7.45
CA SER A 166 -1.62 6.10 -6.36
C SER A 166 -1.32 7.28 -5.44
N PRO A 167 -1.59 7.17 -4.13
CA PRO A 167 -1.20 8.22 -3.21
C PRO A 167 0.33 8.31 -3.16
N THR A 168 0.86 9.53 -3.11
CA THR A 168 2.30 9.73 -2.85
C THR A 168 2.60 9.20 -1.46
N ARG A 169 3.46 8.19 -1.38
CA ARG A 169 3.97 7.66 -0.12
C ARG A 169 5.40 8.14 0.07
N GLY A 170 5.72 8.55 1.27
CA GLY A 170 7.09 8.66 1.71
C GLY A 170 7.76 7.28 1.75
N ASN A 171 8.99 7.21 2.24
CA ASN A 171 9.71 5.96 2.40
C ASN A 171 8.85 4.91 3.12
N GLY A 172 8.64 3.76 2.50
CA GLY A 172 7.78 2.72 3.05
C GLY A 172 8.33 2.16 4.35
N CYS A 173 9.62 1.82 4.38
CA CYS A 173 10.31 1.23 5.53
C CYS A 173 11.63 1.90 5.81
N CYS A 174 12.10 1.80 7.05
CA CYS A 174 13.43 2.18 7.44
C CYS A 174 14.01 1.15 8.44
N THR A 175 15.30 1.16 8.59
CA THR A 175 16.01 0.33 9.55
C THR A 175 16.18 1.09 10.86
N TYR A 176 15.57 0.59 11.93
CA TYR A 176 15.69 1.12 13.28
C TYR A 176 16.84 0.42 14.00
N VAL A 177 17.74 1.19 14.59
CA VAL A 177 18.87 0.69 15.40
C VAL A 177 18.75 1.22 16.81
N LYS A 178 18.90 0.38 17.82
CA LYS A 178 18.91 0.82 19.22
C LYS A 178 20.17 1.64 19.51
N ALA A 179 20.00 2.87 19.96
CA ALA A 179 21.12 3.73 20.35
C ALA A 179 22.00 3.09 21.45
N SER A 180 21.40 2.33 22.37
CA SER A 180 22.13 1.58 23.39
C SER A 180 23.06 0.54 22.81
N ALA A 181 22.64 -0.17 21.74
CA ALA A 181 23.46 -1.17 21.07
C ALA A 181 24.65 -0.53 20.33
N LEU A 182 24.43 0.62 19.68
CA LEU A 182 25.50 1.40 19.06
C LEU A 182 26.54 1.86 20.09
N LYS A 183 26.08 2.42 21.22
CA LYS A 183 26.98 2.85 22.31
C LYS A 183 27.79 1.68 22.89
N ALA A 184 27.16 0.53 23.11
CA ALA A 184 27.83 -0.68 23.58
C ALA A 184 28.91 -1.15 22.58
N ALA A 185 28.68 -0.96 21.28
CA ALA A 185 29.63 -1.26 20.22
C ALA A 185 30.71 -0.18 19.99
N GLY A 186 30.74 0.86 20.84
CA GLY A 186 31.69 1.97 20.71
C GLY A 186 31.39 2.91 19.55
N LEU A 187 30.14 2.93 19.08
CA LEU A 187 29.69 3.77 17.97
C LEU A 187 28.84 4.95 18.48
N ASP A 188 28.94 6.08 17.82
CA ASP A 188 28.13 7.26 18.09
C ASP A 188 26.79 7.16 17.34
N PRO A 189 25.64 7.11 18.07
CA PRO A 189 24.33 7.00 17.43
C PRO A 189 23.99 8.18 16.52
N ASP A 190 24.38 9.40 16.89
CA ASP A 190 24.08 10.61 16.11
C ASP A 190 24.89 10.62 14.81
N LYS A 191 26.14 10.19 14.87
CA LYS A 191 26.98 10.01 13.69
C LYS A 191 26.37 8.96 12.76
N VAL A 192 26.04 7.79 13.28
CA VAL A 192 25.43 6.69 12.50
C VAL A 192 24.11 7.13 11.85
N ALA A 193 23.28 7.91 12.55
CA ALA A 193 21.99 8.38 12.02
C ALA A 193 22.13 9.38 10.87
N ASN A 194 23.25 10.08 10.77
CA ASN A 194 23.49 11.15 9.80
C ASN A 194 24.48 10.78 8.68
N GLU A 195 25.09 9.61 8.73
CA GLU A 195 26.02 9.15 7.71
C GLU A 195 25.35 8.28 6.65
N THR A 196 25.77 8.45 5.41
CA THR A 196 25.47 7.49 4.34
C THR A 196 26.49 6.35 4.41
N MET A 197 26.03 5.12 4.46
CA MET A 197 26.88 3.94 4.56
C MET A 197 26.80 3.11 3.28
N THR A 198 27.95 2.55 2.86
CA THR A 198 27.96 1.42 1.93
C THR A 198 27.44 0.18 2.64
N TYR A 199 27.09 -0.87 1.87
CA TYR A 199 26.69 -2.15 2.45
C TYR A 199 27.77 -2.71 3.38
N ASP A 200 29.03 -2.67 2.99
CA ASP A 200 30.13 -3.20 3.80
C ASP A 200 30.28 -2.43 5.12
N GLN A 201 30.17 -1.11 5.11
CA GLN A 201 30.19 -0.28 6.33
C GLN A 201 29.00 -0.62 7.25
N TYR A 202 27.81 -0.79 6.67
CA TYR A 202 26.64 -1.21 7.41
C TYR A 202 26.84 -2.60 8.03
N TYR A 203 27.36 -3.55 7.27
CA TYR A 203 27.59 -4.90 7.74
C TYR A 203 28.67 -4.95 8.84
N ASP A 204 29.73 -4.16 8.73
CA ASP A 204 30.76 -4.00 9.78
C ASP A 204 30.18 -3.38 11.06
N MET A 205 29.25 -2.42 10.94
CA MET A 205 28.48 -1.90 12.08
C MET A 205 27.70 -3.02 12.78
N LEU A 206 26.99 -3.86 12.02
CA LEU A 206 26.24 -4.99 12.58
C LEU A 206 27.14 -6.00 13.29
N LYS A 207 28.32 -6.31 12.74
CA LYS A 207 29.32 -7.16 13.40
C LYS A 207 29.81 -6.58 14.72
N LYS A 208 30.07 -5.29 14.78
CA LYS A 208 30.46 -4.59 16.03
C LYS A 208 29.35 -4.68 17.08
N ILE A 209 28.08 -4.49 16.67
CA ILE A 209 26.93 -4.64 17.56
C ILE A 209 26.83 -6.08 18.06
N GLN A 210 26.98 -7.07 17.18
CA GLN A 210 26.95 -8.48 17.53
C GLN A 210 28.06 -8.83 18.54
N ALA A 211 29.27 -8.39 18.29
CA ALA A 211 30.43 -8.64 19.16
C ALA A 211 30.27 -8.02 20.55
N ALA A 212 29.64 -6.85 20.63
CA ALA A 212 29.35 -6.13 21.87
C ALA A 212 28.15 -6.72 22.64
N SER A 213 27.34 -7.54 22.02
CA SER A 213 26.19 -8.17 22.67
C SER A 213 26.64 -9.20 23.69
N SER A 214 26.34 -8.98 24.97
CA SER A 214 26.65 -9.89 26.07
C SER A 214 26.04 -11.29 25.89
N ASN A 215 24.96 -11.37 25.15
CA ASN A 215 24.16 -12.61 25.01
C ASN A 215 24.37 -13.31 23.67
N LYS A 216 25.16 -12.73 22.79
CA LYS A 216 25.38 -13.25 21.43
C LYS A 216 24.09 -13.55 20.66
N ASN A 217 23.03 -12.78 20.93
CA ASN A 217 21.77 -12.86 20.23
C ASN A 217 21.92 -12.33 18.79
N TYR A 218 20.98 -12.73 17.95
CA TYR A 218 20.89 -12.16 16.63
C TYR A 218 20.64 -10.64 16.69
N VAL A 219 21.34 -9.91 15.85
CA VAL A 219 21.28 -8.43 15.81
C VAL A 219 20.00 -7.96 15.18
N ILE A 220 19.58 -8.59 14.08
CA ILE A 220 18.40 -8.22 13.29
C ILE A 220 17.30 -9.24 13.50
N SER A 221 16.08 -8.77 13.75
CA SER A 221 14.84 -9.51 13.56
C SER A 221 13.96 -8.83 12.53
N THR A 222 13.39 -9.59 11.61
CA THR A 222 12.43 -9.10 10.63
C THR A 222 11.45 -10.23 10.27
N SER A 223 10.54 -10.00 9.34
CA SER A 223 9.51 -10.98 8.98
C SER A 223 9.22 -10.97 7.49
N GLY A 224 8.55 -12.00 7.01
CA GLY A 224 7.85 -11.98 5.75
C GLY A 224 8.69 -12.31 4.51
N PHE A 225 9.79 -13.02 4.64
CA PHE A 225 10.47 -13.53 3.45
C PHE A 225 9.72 -14.72 2.85
N VAL A 226 9.32 -15.63 3.71
CA VAL A 226 8.37 -16.71 3.38
C VAL A 226 7.18 -16.50 4.29
N ALA A 227 5.98 -16.50 3.73
CA ALA A 227 4.75 -16.30 4.48
C ALA A 227 4.75 -17.14 5.76
N GLY A 228 4.66 -16.48 6.90
CA GLY A 228 4.57 -17.13 8.20
C GLY A 228 3.17 -17.67 8.43
N GLY A 229 3.03 -18.97 8.61
CA GLY A 229 1.75 -19.62 8.93
C GLY A 229 0.73 -19.55 7.78
N ASN A 230 -0.57 -19.43 8.14
CA ASN A 230 -1.68 -19.48 7.19
C ASN A 230 -2.01 -18.11 6.55
N LYS A 231 -1.24 -17.06 6.84
CA LYS A 231 -1.46 -15.72 6.28
C LYS A 231 -0.16 -15.19 5.70
N PRO A 232 -0.20 -14.64 4.47
CA PRO A 232 0.93 -13.92 3.92
C PRO A 232 1.27 -12.73 4.83
N GLU A 233 2.50 -12.66 5.29
CA GLU A 233 3.02 -11.48 5.98
C GLU A 233 3.65 -10.53 4.96
N ALA A 234 3.67 -9.24 5.29
CA ALA A 234 4.37 -8.27 4.48
C ALA A 234 5.87 -8.62 4.41
N PRO A 235 6.47 -8.62 3.20
CA PRO A 235 7.83 -9.10 3.00
C PRO A 235 8.88 -8.08 3.47
N TYR A 236 8.93 -7.81 4.77
CA TYR A 236 9.88 -6.83 5.34
C TYR A 236 11.34 -7.22 5.15
N THR A 237 11.62 -8.50 4.99
CA THR A 237 12.95 -8.97 4.61
C THR A 237 13.44 -8.35 3.30
N ASN A 238 12.52 -8.06 2.37
CA ASN A 238 12.84 -7.43 1.09
C ASN A 238 13.37 -6.00 1.24
N TYR A 239 13.15 -5.37 2.39
CA TYR A 239 13.67 -4.04 2.71
C TYR A 239 15.01 -4.06 3.45
N LEU A 240 15.59 -5.23 3.66
CA LEU A 240 16.93 -5.33 4.22
C LEU A 240 17.98 -4.87 3.20
N PRO A 241 19.05 -4.20 3.66
CA PRO A 241 20.12 -3.74 2.77
C PRO A 241 20.75 -4.83 1.90
N GLU A 242 20.69 -6.08 2.33
CA GLU A 242 21.15 -7.25 1.57
C GLU A 242 20.50 -7.35 0.18
N PHE A 243 19.25 -6.90 0.03
CA PHE A 243 18.51 -6.91 -1.22
C PHE A 243 18.56 -5.59 -1.98
N TYR A 244 18.73 -4.46 -1.29
CA TYR A 244 18.74 -3.14 -1.91
C TYR A 244 19.91 -2.87 -2.84
N GLN A 245 20.87 -3.80 -2.91
CA GLN A 245 22.02 -3.63 -3.78
C GLN A 245 21.60 -3.64 -5.26
N ASP A 246 20.88 -4.69 -5.67
CA ASP A 246 20.56 -4.93 -7.07
C ASP A 246 19.42 -5.94 -7.27
N ALA A 247 18.96 -6.61 -6.23
CA ALA A 247 17.95 -7.67 -6.34
C ALA A 247 16.54 -7.12 -6.54
N GLN A 248 15.79 -7.71 -7.46
CA GLN A 248 14.41 -7.38 -7.76
C GLN A 248 13.49 -8.53 -7.38
N PHE A 249 12.42 -8.24 -6.61
CA PHE A 249 11.44 -9.23 -6.16
C PHE A 249 10.20 -9.31 -7.04
N THR A 250 10.31 -8.93 -8.30
CA THR A 250 9.19 -8.83 -9.21
C THR A 250 9.65 -9.07 -10.64
N PHE A 251 8.69 -9.24 -11.52
CA PHE A 251 8.93 -9.06 -12.95
C PHE A 251 9.17 -7.57 -13.23
N TYR A 252 10.22 -7.25 -13.94
CA TYR A 252 10.55 -5.88 -14.29
C TYR A 252 11.06 -5.78 -15.72
N LEU A 253 10.97 -4.59 -16.30
CA LEU A 253 11.39 -4.33 -17.68
C LEU A 253 12.89 -4.08 -17.71
N LYS A 254 13.63 -4.91 -18.46
CA LYS A 254 15.06 -4.79 -18.71
C LYS A 254 15.30 -4.91 -20.20
N ASP A 255 15.91 -3.91 -20.81
CA ASP A 255 16.21 -3.87 -22.26
C ASP A 255 14.99 -4.20 -23.14
N GLY A 256 13.81 -3.67 -22.76
CA GLY A 256 12.55 -3.87 -23.50
C GLY A 256 11.89 -5.23 -23.33
N LYS A 257 12.38 -6.09 -22.43
CA LYS A 257 11.82 -7.40 -22.11
C LYS A 257 11.50 -7.52 -20.61
N TYR A 258 10.40 -8.21 -20.30
CA TYR A 258 10.11 -8.56 -18.91
C TYR A 258 11.04 -9.69 -18.45
N VAL A 259 11.70 -9.46 -17.33
CA VAL A 259 12.62 -10.40 -16.67
C VAL A 259 12.05 -10.74 -15.30
N ASP A 260 12.15 -12.01 -14.93
CA ASP A 260 11.85 -12.46 -13.57
C ASP A 260 13.07 -12.20 -12.67
N GLY A 261 12.95 -11.21 -11.79
CA GLY A 261 14.02 -10.83 -10.86
C GLY A 261 14.47 -11.95 -9.93
N PHE A 262 13.59 -12.93 -9.63
CA PHE A 262 13.97 -14.10 -8.83
C PHE A 262 14.95 -15.04 -9.54
N SER A 263 14.99 -15.03 -10.86
CA SER A 263 15.89 -15.86 -11.66
C SER A 263 17.26 -15.24 -11.90
N GLU A 264 17.47 -13.99 -11.48
CA GLU A 264 18.71 -13.27 -11.74
C GLU A 264 19.84 -13.56 -10.74
N GLU A 265 21.08 -13.41 -11.18
CA GLU A 265 22.29 -13.55 -10.35
C GLU A 265 22.30 -12.57 -9.16
N ALA A 266 21.71 -11.39 -9.33
CA ALA A 266 21.55 -10.42 -8.27
C ALA A 266 20.73 -10.98 -7.08
N MET A 267 19.65 -11.71 -7.35
CA MET A 267 18.86 -12.37 -6.32
C MET A 267 19.68 -13.46 -5.60
N LYS A 268 20.43 -14.25 -6.37
CA LYS A 268 21.30 -15.27 -5.75
C LYS A 268 22.31 -14.64 -4.81
N LYS A 269 22.97 -13.53 -5.22
CA LYS A 269 23.90 -12.80 -4.36
C LYS A 269 23.22 -12.24 -3.10
N ALA A 270 21.98 -11.75 -3.22
CA ALA A 270 21.22 -11.29 -2.07
C ALA A 270 20.92 -12.43 -1.08
N MET A 271 20.58 -13.61 -1.59
CA MET A 271 20.38 -14.81 -0.77
C MET A 271 21.68 -15.27 -0.09
N ASP A 272 22.81 -15.21 -0.79
CA ASP A 272 24.13 -15.53 -0.22
C ASP A 272 24.51 -14.55 0.90
N ARG A 273 24.21 -13.24 0.73
CA ARG A 273 24.38 -12.23 1.79
C ARG A 273 23.52 -12.54 3.02
N LEU A 274 22.24 -12.90 2.81
CA LEU A 274 21.35 -13.28 3.92
C LEU A 274 21.85 -14.54 4.63
N LYS A 275 22.28 -15.55 3.87
CA LYS A 275 22.85 -16.76 4.45
C LYS A 275 24.07 -16.42 5.31
N THR A 276 24.98 -15.58 4.80
CA THR A 276 26.14 -15.11 5.54
C THR A 276 25.73 -14.39 6.84
N ALA A 277 24.71 -13.53 6.77
CA ALA A 277 24.20 -12.81 7.94
C ALA A 277 23.61 -13.77 9.00
N ILE A 278 22.99 -14.87 8.59
CA ILE A 278 22.50 -15.92 9.49
C ILE A 278 23.68 -16.68 10.13
N ASP A 279 24.66 -17.08 9.32
CA ASP A 279 25.85 -17.83 9.77
C ASP A 279 26.69 -16.99 10.76
N ASP A 280 26.80 -15.69 10.53
CA ASP A 280 27.48 -14.71 11.40
C ASP A 280 26.65 -14.33 12.65
N LYS A 281 25.45 -14.90 12.84
CA LYS A 281 24.49 -14.55 13.90
C LYS A 281 24.04 -13.09 13.90
N ILE A 282 24.04 -12.48 12.75
CA ILE A 282 23.51 -11.13 12.56
C ILE A 282 22.01 -11.18 12.32
N LEU A 283 21.54 -11.97 11.36
CA LEU A 283 20.13 -12.14 11.05
C LEU A 283 19.55 -13.37 11.76
N ASP A 284 18.46 -13.17 12.49
CA ASP A 284 17.72 -14.27 13.14
C ASP A 284 17.10 -15.21 12.08
N PRO A 285 17.46 -16.49 12.06
CA PRO A 285 16.89 -17.45 11.11
C PRO A 285 15.37 -17.64 11.26
N ALA A 286 14.81 -17.34 12.43
CA ALA A 286 13.36 -17.31 12.63
C ALA A 286 12.64 -16.28 11.74
N THR A 287 13.35 -15.31 11.16
CA THR A 287 12.84 -14.35 10.16
C THR A 287 12.12 -15.04 9.01
N GLN A 288 12.55 -16.22 8.60
CA GLN A 288 11.92 -16.97 7.51
C GLN A 288 10.45 -17.30 7.76
N ASN A 289 10.06 -17.51 9.02
CA ASN A 289 8.71 -17.91 9.41
C ASN A 289 8.06 -16.97 10.43
N ALA A 290 8.77 -15.93 10.85
CA ALA A 290 8.27 -15.01 11.87
C ALA A 290 7.15 -14.13 11.30
N SER A 291 6.09 -13.97 12.07
CA SER A 291 5.10 -12.91 11.83
C SER A 291 5.69 -11.54 12.15
N THR A 292 5.11 -10.51 11.56
CA THR A 292 5.44 -9.11 11.86
C THR A 292 5.34 -8.80 13.36
N LYS A 293 4.37 -9.40 14.05
CA LYS A 293 4.18 -9.24 15.50
C LYS A 293 5.34 -9.85 16.30
N GLU A 294 5.78 -11.04 15.92
CA GLU A 294 6.90 -11.73 16.58
C GLU A 294 8.21 -10.97 16.39
N ALA A 295 8.53 -10.56 15.16
CA ALA A 295 9.72 -9.77 14.87
C ALA A 295 9.74 -8.45 15.66
N ARG A 296 8.61 -7.72 15.70
CA ARG A 296 8.46 -6.51 16.49
C ARG A 296 8.62 -6.75 17.98
N ASN A 297 8.04 -7.84 18.50
CA ASN A 297 8.16 -8.19 19.90
C ASN A 297 9.62 -8.49 20.29
N LYS A 298 10.41 -9.12 19.42
CA LYS A 298 11.85 -9.27 19.64
C LYS A 298 12.55 -7.93 19.73
N PHE A 299 12.30 -7.01 18.82
CA PHE A 299 12.92 -5.68 18.87
C PHE A 299 12.50 -4.89 20.11
N THR A 300 11.24 -4.97 20.53
CA THR A 300 10.72 -4.25 21.70
C THR A 300 10.83 -5.02 23.01
N ASN A 301 11.48 -6.18 23.06
CA ASN A 301 11.60 -6.99 24.26
C ASN A 301 12.46 -6.28 25.32
N LYS A 302 12.05 -6.36 26.59
CA LYS A 302 12.81 -5.87 27.76
C LYS A 302 13.96 -6.79 28.13
N ASP A 303 13.76 -8.10 27.94
CA ASP A 303 14.81 -9.07 28.21
C ASP A 303 15.87 -8.95 27.11
N ALA A 304 17.04 -8.45 27.49
CA ALA A 304 18.17 -8.30 26.57
C ALA A 304 18.60 -9.62 25.94
N ASN A 305 18.34 -10.76 26.62
CA ASN A 305 18.66 -12.08 26.08
C ASN A 305 17.78 -12.50 24.90
N LEU A 306 16.61 -11.87 24.76
CA LEU A 306 15.62 -12.16 23.72
C LEU A 306 15.47 -11.03 22.72
N ALA A 307 16.08 -9.86 22.99
CA ALA A 307 15.90 -8.66 22.21
C ALA A 307 16.85 -8.61 21.02
N SER A 308 16.33 -8.25 19.85
CA SER A 308 17.16 -7.78 18.72
C SER A 308 17.52 -6.30 18.87
N SER A 309 18.63 -5.91 18.25
CA SER A 309 19.14 -4.53 18.28
C SER A 309 18.74 -3.72 17.05
N VAL A 310 18.38 -4.41 15.97
CA VAL A 310 18.03 -3.81 14.68
C VAL A 310 16.73 -4.40 14.17
N PHE A 311 15.88 -3.55 13.59
CA PHE A 311 14.57 -3.94 13.07
C PHE A 311 14.20 -3.10 11.85
N THR A 312 13.86 -3.75 10.76
CA THR A 312 13.36 -3.08 9.55
C THR A 312 11.84 -3.10 9.56
N TYR A 313 11.23 -1.92 9.51
CA TYR A 313 9.78 -1.77 9.61
C TYR A 313 9.30 -0.45 9.00
N TRP A 314 7.96 -0.27 8.94
CA TRP A 314 7.34 0.93 8.45
C TRP A 314 7.90 2.20 9.13
N ALA A 315 8.13 3.24 8.31
CA ALA A 315 8.49 4.58 8.75
C ALA A 315 7.25 5.38 9.22
N GLY A 316 7.45 6.64 9.59
CA GLY A 316 6.36 7.57 9.92
C GLY A 316 5.60 7.17 11.19
N THR A 317 4.30 6.91 11.08
CA THR A 317 3.42 6.63 12.22
C THR A 317 3.93 5.48 13.08
N TRP A 318 4.54 4.46 12.48
CA TRP A 318 5.10 3.32 13.21
C TRP A 318 6.37 3.65 13.99
N ALA A 319 7.13 4.64 13.56
CA ALA A 319 8.28 5.12 14.32
C ALA A 319 7.86 5.61 15.71
N ASN A 320 6.78 6.38 15.79
CA ASN A 320 6.23 6.84 17.07
C ASN A 320 5.68 5.68 17.93
N THR A 321 5.04 4.69 17.31
CA THR A 321 4.58 3.49 17.99
C THR A 321 5.74 2.72 18.61
N LEU A 322 6.81 2.48 17.85
CA LEU A 322 8.03 1.81 18.34
C LEU A 322 8.68 2.62 19.48
N LYS A 323 8.80 3.94 19.32
CA LYS A 323 9.34 4.83 20.34
C LYS A 323 8.55 4.70 21.66
N THR A 324 7.22 4.75 21.59
CA THR A 324 6.34 4.59 22.75
C THR A 324 6.50 3.22 23.39
N GLN A 325 6.53 2.15 22.59
CA GLN A 325 6.73 0.79 23.09
C GLN A 325 8.09 0.58 23.76
N LEU A 326 9.13 1.19 23.25
CA LEU A 326 10.47 1.14 23.87
C LEU A 326 10.55 1.98 25.13
N ALA A 327 9.90 3.14 25.19
CA ALA A 327 9.89 4.01 26.37
C ALA A 327 9.04 3.46 27.52
N SER A 328 7.97 2.71 27.20
CA SER A 328 7.10 2.09 28.22
C SER A 328 7.65 0.81 28.82
N LYS A 329 8.77 0.36 28.33
CA LYS A 329 9.47 -0.86 28.72
C LYS A 329 10.83 -0.55 29.31
#